data_421a9e051fe6cb99528d0a67f094548b
#
_entry.id   421a9e051fe6cb99528d0a67f094548b
#
_cell.length_a   1.000
_cell.length_b   1.000
_cell.length_c   1.000
_cell.angle_alpha   90.00
_cell.angle_beta   90.00
_cell.angle_gamma   90.00
#
_symmetry.space_group_name_H-M   'P 1'
#
loop_
_entity.id
_entity.type
_entity.pdbx_description
1 polymer ?
#
loop_
_entity_poly.entity_id
_entity_poly.type
_entity_poly.pdbx_seq_one_letter_code
_entity_poly.pdbx_strand_id
1 'polypeptide(L)'
;MKKTACLLFATFIIFSCTQKVSKEETQKLNGYWEIEKVLMADGSEKDYKVNLMYDFFKIGKDYKGFRKKVTPQLDGKYLADDTAEAVEITEKEDKIYLNYKTEYATWKEELKSISDDKMVILNQQNIEYHYKKATAINLLDGETTK
;
A
#
# COMPACT_ATOMS: atom_id res chain seq x y z
N MET A 1 22.90 -4.82 59.84
CA MET A 1 21.77 -5.30 59.05
C MET A 1 21.82 -4.54 57.70
N LYS A 2 22.36 -5.20 56.66
CA LYS A 2 22.47 -4.64 55.32
C LYS A 2 21.29 -5.14 54.49
N LYS A 3 20.35 -4.27 54.13
CA LYS A 3 19.22 -4.61 53.26
C LYS A 3 19.68 -4.46 51.81
N THR A 4 19.90 -5.59 51.15
CA THR A 4 20.19 -5.69 49.72
C THR A 4 18.87 -5.57 48.96
N ALA A 5 18.62 -4.40 48.31
CA ALA A 5 17.51 -4.21 47.41
C ALA A 5 17.88 -4.81 46.04
N CYS A 6 17.27 -5.93 45.67
CA CYS A 6 17.40 -6.54 44.37
C CYS A 6 16.49 -5.78 43.39
N LEU A 7 17.08 -4.94 42.52
CA LEU A 7 16.37 -4.21 41.48
C LEU A 7 16.17 -5.17 40.29
N LEU A 8 14.98 -5.75 40.19
CA LEU A 8 14.58 -6.54 39.00
C LEU A 8 14.36 -5.60 37.83
N PHE A 9 15.34 -5.52 36.94
CA PHE A 9 15.20 -4.80 35.66
C PHE A 9 14.41 -5.70 34.69
N ALA A 10 13.12 -5.47 34.60
CA ALA A 10 12.25 -6.14 33.63
C ALA A 10 12.56 -5.59 32.24
N THR A 11 13.38 -6.33 31.48
CA THR A 11 13.67 -6.01 30.07
C THR A 11 12.41 -6.32 29.25
N PHE A 12 11.69 -5.27 28.86
CA PHE A 12 10.55 -5.35 27.94
C PHE A 12 11.11 -5.58 26.53
N ILE A 13 11.18 -6.84 26.11
CA ILE A 13 11.52 -7.19 24.73
C ILE A 13 10.29 -6.86 23.89
N ILE A 14 10.30 -5.72 23.21
CA ILE A 14 9.30 -5.38 22.21
C ILE A 14 9.60 -6.26 20.98
N PHE A 15 8.90 -7.41 20.88
CA PHE A 15 8.84 -8.15 19.63
C PHE A 15 8.09 -7.26 18.63
N SER A 16 8.84 -6.56 17.76
CA SER A 16 8.30 -5.99 16.55
C SER A 16 7.91 -7.17 15.64
N CYS A 17 6.67 -7.65 15.80
CA CYS A 17 6.08 -8.62 14.90
C CYS A 17 5.88 -7.90 13.56
N THR A 18 6.79 -8.08 12.62
CA THR A 18 6.54 -7.75 11.21
C THR A 18 5.45 -8.72 10.75
N GLN A 19 4.21 -8.25 10.71
CA GLN A 19 3.06 -9.06 10.33
C GLN A 19 3.25 -9.50 8.88
N LYS A 20 3.43 -10.81 8.66
CA LYS A 20 3.57 -11.40 7.35
C LYS A 20 2.23 -11.25 6.63
N VAL A 21 2.26 -10.73 5.40
CA VAL A 21 1.07 -10.63 4.55
C VAL A 21 0.69 -12.01 4.06
N SER A 22 -0.56 -12.42 4.29
CA SER A 22 -1.10 -13.66 3.71
C SER A 22 -1.63 -13.41 2.29
N LYS A 23 -1.74 -14.48 1.51
CA LYS A 23 -2.26 -14.38 0.14
C LYS A 23 -3.73 -13.93 0.13
N GLU A 24 -4.52 -14.33 1.11
CA GLU A 24 -5.92 -13.95 1.27
C GLU A 24 -6.07 -12.44 1.54
N GLU A 25 -5.15 -11.84 2.31
CA GLU A 25 -5.16 -10.41 2.60
C GLU A 25 -4.96 -9.54 1.36
N THR A 26 -4.42 -10.12 0.27
CA THR A 26 -4.25 -9.38 -1.00
C THR A 26 -5.57 -8.94 -1.63
N GLN A 27 -6.72 -9.51 -1.20
CA GLN A 27 -8.03 -9.00 -1.61
C GLN A 27 -8.31 -7.57 -1.12
N LYS A 28 -7.60 -7.09 -0.09
CA LYS A 28 -7.64 -5.71 0.39
C LYS A 28 -7.04 -4.73 -0.60
N LEU A 29 -6.22 -5.20 -1.58
CA LEU A 29 -5.71 -4.37 -2.68
C LEU A 29 -6.84 -3.70 -3.46
N ASN A 30 -8.00 -4.35 -3.58
CA ASN A 30 -9.10 -3.85 -4.38
C ASN A 30 -9.54 -2.44 -3.96
N GLY A 31 -9.63 -1.54 -4.94
CA GLY A 31 -10.03 -0.15 -4.77
C GLY A 31 -8.95 0.85 -5.15
N TYR A 32 -9.11 2.08 -4.66
CA TYR A 32 -8.29 3.22 -5.02
C TYR A 32 -7.26 3.51 -3.93
N TRP A 33 -6.02 3.79 -4.35
CA TRP A 33 -4.89 4.02 -3.48
C TRP A 33 -4.12 5.27 -3.91
N GLU A 34 -3.76 6.12 -2.96
CA GLU A 34 -2.90 7.27 -3.21
C GLU A 34 -1.59 7.15 -2.43
N ILE A 35 -0.50 7.59 -3.04
CA ILE A 35 0.81 7.61 -2.39
C ILE A 35 0.80 8.69 -1.30
N GLU A 36 1.17 8.31 -0.08
CA GLU A 36 1.34 9.21 1.05
C GLU A 36 2.80 9.61 1.23
N LYS A 37 3.70 8.63 1.07
CA LYS A 37 5.14 8.80 1.23
C LYS A 37 5.91 7.82 0.36
N VAL A 38 7.10 8.22 -0.07
CA VAL A 38 8.10 7.37 -0.73
C VAL A 38 9.38 7.40 0.08
N LEU A 39 9.91 6.22 0.41
CA LEU A 39 11.21 6.03 1.04
C LEU A 39 12.18 5.52 -0.01
N MET A 40 13.22 6.32 -0.29
CA MET A 40 14.23 5.99 -1.28
C MET A 40 15.26 5.00 -0.76
N ALA A 41 15.99 4.33 -1.66
CA ALA A 41 17.01 3.36 -1.29
C ALA A 41 18.18 3.94 -0.46
N ASP A 42 18.43 5.24 -0.55
CA ASP A 42 19.43 5.98 0.25
C ASP A 42 18.91 6.40 1.62
N GLY A 43 17.66 6.07 1.97
CA GLY A 43 17.01 6.41 3.22
C GLY A 43 16.33 7.79 3.23
N SER A 44 16.42 8.57 2.13
CA SER A 44 15.69 9.83 2.02
C SER A 44 14.19 9.57 1.85
N GLU A 45 13.36 10.49 2.38
CA GLU A 45 11.91 10.41 2.32
C GLU A 45 11.31 11.56 1.51
N LYS A 46 10.20 11.28 0.83
CA LYS A 46 9.40 12.28 0.14
C LYS A 46 7.93 12.10 0.50
N ASP A 47 7.33 13.10 1.13
CA ASP A 47 5.91 13.16 1.44
C ASP A 47 5.10 13.71 0.27
N TYR A 48 3.93 13.10 0.05
CA TYR A 48 2.97 13.52 -0.97
C TYR A 48 1.68 14.00 -0.27
N LYS A 49 1.49 15.33 -0.25
CA LYS A 49 0.29 15.95 0.36
C LYS A 49 -0.90 15.99 -0.60
N VAL A 50 -0.61 16.05 -1.89
CA VAL A 50 -1.61 16.07 -2.96
C VAL A 50 -1.14 15.17 -4.09
N ASN A 51 -2.01 14.28 -4.54
CA ASN A 51 -1.75 13.41 -5.68
C ASN A 51 -2.72 13.74 -6.82
N LEU A 52 -2.17 13.90 -8.02
CA LEU A 52 -2.95 14.09 -9.24
C LEU A 52 -3.45 12.77 -9.82
N MET A 53 -2.81 11.66 -9.45
CA MET A 53 -3.12 10.32 -9.94
C MET A 53 -3.15 9.33 -8.79
N TYR A 54 -4.09 8.40 -8.83
CA TYR A 54 -4.24 7.30 -7.90
C TYR A 54 -4.04 5.97 -8.62
N ASP A 55 -3.70 4.94 -7.86
CA ASP A 55 -3.67 3.56 -8.34
C ASP A 55 -5.01 2.88 -8.03
N PHE A 56 -5.64 2.35 -9.05
CA PHE A 56 -6.83 1.51 -8.91
C PHE A 56 -6.49 0.06 -9.17
N PHE A 57 -6.71 -0.79 -8.18
CA PHE A 57 -6.54 -2.24 -8.29
C PHE A 57 -7.89 -2.94 -8.36
N LYS A 58 -7.96 -3.95 -9.22
CA LYS A 58 -9.05 -4.92 -9.26
C LYS A 58 -8.47 -6.32 -9.41
N ILE A 59 -8.49 -7.07 -8.31
CA ILE A 59 -7.94 -8.42 -8.20
C ILE A 59 -9.09 -9.41 -7.96
N GLY A 60 -9.15 -10.45 -8.77
CA GLY A 60 -10.12 -11.53 -8.65
C GLY A 60 -9.75 -12.54 -7.56
N LYS A 61 -10.64 -13.50 -7.32
CA LYS A 61 -10.42 -14.62 -6.39
C LYS A 61 -9.32 -15.59 -6.86
N ASP A 62 -9.01 -15.57 -8.14
CA ASP A 62 -7.91 -16.30 -8.77
C ASP A 62 -6.55 -15.62 -8.62
N TYR A 63 -6.50 -14.50 -7.84
CA TYR A 63 -5.31 -13.69 -7.61
C TYR A 63 -4.74 -13.03 -8.87
N LYS A 64 -5.57 -12.85 -9.88
CA LYS A 64 -5.26 -12.13 -11.12
C LYS A 64 -6.17 -10.93 -11.28
N GLY A 65 -5.66 -9.93 -11.98
CA GLY A 65 -6.44 -8.73 -12.23
C GLY A 65 -5.62 -7.67 -12.93
N PHE A 66 -5.83 -6.44 -12.55
CA PHE A 66 -5.12 -5.32 -13.15
C PHE A 66 -4.95 -4.15 -12.18
N ARG A 67 -3.96 -3.29 -12.48
CA ARG A 67 -3.81 -1.94 -11.95
C ARG A 67 -4.03 -0.93 -13.07
N LYS A 68 -4.69 0.19 -12.75
CA LYS A 68 -4.82 1.36 -13.62
C LYS A 68 -4.42 2.62 -12.87
N LYS A 69 -3.83 3.59 -13.58
CA LYS A 69 -3.72 4.97 -13.09
C LYS A 69 -5.03 5.67 -13.34
N VAL A 70 -5.53 6.38 -12.34
CA VAL A 70 -6.78 7.12 -12.42
C VAL A 70 -6.62 8.53 -11.88
N THR A 71 -7.35 9.49 -12.44
CA THR A 71 -7.35 10.89 -11.99
C THR A 71 -8.66 11.17 -11.25
N PRO A 72 -8.61 11.57 -9.96
CA PRO A 72 -9.81 11.93 -9.23
C PRO A 72 -10.46 13.19 -9.82
N GLN A 73 -11.79 13.21 -9.88
CA GLN A 73 -12.58 14.34 -10.35
C GLN A 73 -13.30 14.99 -9.17
N LEU A 74 -13.64 16.29 -9.30
CA LEU A 74 -14.31 17.06 -8.25
C LEU A 74 -15.72 16.57 -7.94
N ASP A 75 -16.33 15.80 -8.84
CA ASP A 75 -17.66 15.19 -8.67
C ASP A 75 -17.60 13.80 -7.99
N GLY A 76 -16.43 13.45 -7.45
CA GLY A 76 -16.21 12.16 -6.78
C GLY A 76 -15.98 10.97 -7.69
N LYS A 77 -15.94 11.18 -9.02
CA LYS A 77 -15.62 10.15 -10.00
C LYS A 77 -14.13 10.06 -10.26
N TYR A 78 -13.73 9.00 -10.94
CA TYR A 78 -12.36 8.79 -11.39
C TYR A 78 -12.31 8.66 -12.90
N LEU A 79 -11.45 9.44 -13.53
CA LEU A 79 -11.13 9.30 -14.94
C LEU A 79 -9.96 8.32 -15.08
N ALA A 80 -10.17 7.24 -15.82
CA ALA A 80 -9.14 6.27 -16.17
C ALA A 80 -8.83 6.39 -17.67
N ASP A 81 -7.58 6.21 -18.03
CA ASP A 81 -7.20 5.97 -19.42
C ASP A 81 -7.44 4.49 -19.80
N ASP A 82 -7.21 4.15 -21.08
CA ASP A 82 -7.37 2.78 -21.58
C ASP A 82 -6.21 1.86 -21.20
N THR A 83 -5.15 2.37 -20.56
CA THR A 83 -3.99 1.57 -20.18
C THR A 83 -4.26 0.80 -18.90
N ALA A 84 -3.97 -0.49 -18.91
CA ALA A 84 -4.06 -1.35 -17.76
C ALA A 84 -2.80 -2.21 -17.67
N GLU A 85 -2.27 -2.32 -16.48
CA GLU A 85 -1.18 -3.22 -16.16
C GLU A 85 -1.80 -4.51 -15.61
N ALA A 86 -1.66 -5.63 -16.31
CA ALA A 86 -2.08 -6.93 -15.77
C ALA A 86 -1.28 -7.24 -14.51
N VAL A 87 -1.95 -7.76 -13.49
CA VAL A 87 -1.35 -8.11 -12.19
C VAL A 87 -1.64 -9.57 -11.88
N GLU A 88 -0.60 -10.32 -11.52
CA GLU A 88 -0.72 -11.66 -10.95
C GLU A 88 0.00 -11.70 -9.60
N ILE A 89 -0.73 -12.16 -8.57
CA ILE A 89 -0.20 -12.27 -7.21
C ILE A 89 0.41 -13.65 -7.00
N THR A 90 1.68 -13.68 -6.58
CA THR A 90 2.38 -14.91 -6.24
C THR A 90 2.98 -14.83 -4.84
N GLU A 91 3.09 -15.99 -4.20
CA GLU A 91 3.80 -16.14 -2.92
C GLU A 91 5.08 -16.93 -3.16
N LYS A 92 6.19 -16.43 -2.66
CA LYS A 92 7.49 -17.09 -2.69
C LYS A 92 8.30 -16.74 -1.44
N GLU A 93 8.84 -17.76 -0.76
CA GLU A 93 9.68 -17.58 0.43
C GLU A 93 9.01 -16.70 1.50
N ASP A 94 7.72 -16.96 1.74
CA ASP A 94 6.92 -16.23 2.71
C ASP A 94 6.70 -14.74 2.39
N LYS A 95 6.89 -14.35 1.15
CA LYS A 95 6.67 -13.00 0.63
C LYS A 95 5.62 -12.98 -0.46
N ILE A 96 4.83 -11.93 -0.49
CA ILE A 96 3.83 -11.69 -1.54
C ILE A 96 4.42 -10.77 -2.59
N TYR A 97 4.29 -11.18 -3.85
CA TYR A 97 4.72 -10.41 -5.00
C TYR A 97 3.55 -10.07 -5.92
N LEU A 98 3.51 -8.82 -6.34
CA LEU A 98 2.67 -8.32 -7.41
C LEU A 98 3.50 -8.37 -8.70
N ASN A 99 3.16 -9.26 -9.63
CA ASN A 99 3.84 -9.39 -10.92
C ASN A 99 3.02 -8.62 -11.96
N TYR A 100 3.62 -7.61 -12.54
CA TYR A 100 2.98 -6.75 -13.52
C TYR A 100 3.40 -7.11 -14.94
N LYS A 101 2.47 -6.94 -15.87
CA LYS A 101 2.71 -7.13 -17.30
C LYS A 101 1.93 -6.12 -18.13
N THR A 102 2.63 -5.49 -19.06
CA THR A 102 2.06 -4.69 -20.15
C THR A 102 2.49 -5.29 -21.50
N GLU A 103 2.10 -4.64 -22.59
CA GLU A 103 2.58 -5.01 -23.94
C GLU A 103 4.11 -4.88 -24.06
N TYR A 104 4.73 -3.92 -23.31
CA TYR A 104 6.12 -3.52 -23.49
C TYR A 104 7.06 -3.98 -22.36
N ALA A 105 6.54 -4.34 -21.19
CA ALA A 105 7.36 -4.63 -20.02
C ALA A 105 6.71 -5.61 -19.05
N THR A 106 7.58 -6.26 -18.26
CA THR A 106 7.21 -7.01 -17.06
C THR A 106 8.08 -6.59 -15.89
N TRP A 107 7.50 -6.47 -14.71
CA TRP A 107 8.23 -6.22 -13.47
C TRP A 107 7.48 -6.82 -12.28
N LYS A 108 8.11 -6.81 -11.13
CA LYS A 108 7.50 -7.27 -9.88
C LYS A 108 7.78 -6.31 -8.74
N GLU A 109 6.88 -6.28 -7.79
CA GLU A 109 7.00 -5.53 -6.55
C GLU A 109 6.62 -6.44 -5.38
N GLU A 110 7.27 -6.28 -4.21
CA GLU A 110 6.93 -6.99 -2.98
C GLU A 110 5.85 -6.22 -2.22
N LEU A 111 4.76 -6.87 -1.86
CA LEU A 111 3.78 -6.32 -0.93
C LEU A 111 4.27 -6.55 0.49
N LYS A 112 4.85 -5.51 1.11
CA LYS A 112 5.44 -5.56 2.45
C LYS A 112 4.41 -5.62 3.55
N SER A 113 3.32 -4.87 3.39
CA SER A 113 2.21 -4.84 4.33
C SER A 113 0.94 -4.36 3.64
N ILE A 114 -0.21 -4.78 4.18
CA ILE A 114 -1.51 -4.30 3.76
C ILE A 114 -2.50 -4.36 4.93
N SER A 115 -3.29 -3.29 5.07
CA SER A 115 -4.46 -3.20 5.94
C SER A 115 -5.66 -2.70 5.13
N ASP A 116 -6.76 -2.37 5.78
CA ASP A 116 -7.93 -1.84 5.08
C ASP A 116 -7.70 -0.41 4.54
N ASP A 117 -6.75 0.33 5.12
CA ASP A 117 -6.48 1.74 4.83
C ASP A 117 -5.04 2.07 4.45
N LYS A 118 -4.08 1.16 4.67
CA LYS A 118 -2.65 1.38 4.41
C LYS A 118 -2.05 0.20 3.64
N MET A 119 -1.06 0.52 2.79
CA MET A 119 -0.31 -0.46 2.03
C MET A 119 1.13 0.00 1.84
N VAL A 120 2.07 -0.92 1.91
CA VAL A 120 3.48 -0.67 1.58
C VAL A 120 3.94 -1.63 0.49
N ILE A 121 4.46 -1.08 -0.59
CA ILE A 121 5.01 -1.81 -1.73
C ILE A 121 6.49 -1.46 -1.86
N LEU A 122 7.33 -2.48 -2.04
CA LEU A 122 8.77 -2.36 -2.31
C LEU A 122 9.06 -2.75 -3.76
N ASN A 123 9.68 -1.84 -4.51
CA ASN A 123 10.07 -2.13 -5.88
C ASN A 123 11.47 -2.78 -5.98
N GLN A 124 11.90 -3.11 -7.19
CA GLN A 124 13.18 -3.76 -7.45
C GLN A 124 14.40 -2.86 -7.24
N GLN A 125 14.20 -1.54 -7.13
CA GLN A 125 15.24 -0.55 -6.83
C GLN A 125 15.34 -0.23 -5.33
N ASN A 126 14.72 -1.03 -4.45
CA ASN A 126 14.62 -0.80 -3.01
C ASN A 126 13.97 0.55 -2.64
N ILE A 127 12.99 0.96 -3.42
CA ILE A 127 12.14 2.12 -3.10
C ILE A 127 10.84 1.62 -2.50
N GLU A 128 10.48 2.10 -1.31
CA GLU A 128 9.21 1.79 -0.67
C GLU A 128 8.17 2.88 -0.98
N TYR A 129 7.02 2.44 -1.46
CA TYR A 129 5.84 3.29 -1.68
C TYR A 129 4.83 3.01 -0.59
N HIS A 130 4.57 4.01 0.24
CA HIS A 130 3.56 3.97 1.29
C HIS A 130 2.28 4.59 0.75
N TYR A 131 1.24 3.80 0.73
CA TYR A 131 -0.07 4.20 0.22
C TYR A 131 -1.08 4.30 1.36
N LYS A 132 -2.05 5.17 1.18
CA LYS A 132 -3.31 5.16 1.93
C LYS A 132 -4.49 4.90 0.99
N LYS A 133 -5.56 4.33 1.53
CA LYS A 133 -6.80 4.12 0.80
C LYS A 133 -7.37 5.48 0.42
N ALA A 134 -7.64 5.69 -0.85
CA ALA A 134 -8.26 6.91 -1.30
C ALA A 134 -9.76 6.89 -0.99
N THR A 135 -10.25 7.97 -0.41
CA THR A 135 -11.68 8.24 -0.27
C THR A 135 -12.13 9.10 -1.45
N ALA A 136 -13.32 8.84 -1.98
CA ALA A 136 -13.90 9.70 -3.02
C ALA A 136 -13.99 11.13 -2.49
N ILE A 137 -13.38 12.09 -3.21
CA ILE A 137 -13.51 13.51 -2.88
C ILE A 137 -14.86 13.96 -3.42
N ASN A 138 -15.89 13.98 -2.57
CA ASN A 138 -17.18 14.58 -2.92
C ASN A 138 -17.22 15.99 -2.36
N LEU A 139 -16.87 16.98 -3.17
CA LEU A 139 -16.96 18.40 -2.80
C LEU A 139 -18.40 18.92 -2.79
N LEU A 140 -19.35 18.14 -3.31
CA LEU A 140 -20.78 18.54 -3.36
C LEU A 140 -21.49 18.26 -2.03
N ASP A 141 -20.94 17.41 -1.16
CA ASP A 141 -21.52 17.10 0.17
C ASP A 141 -21.11 18.13 1.25
N GLY A 142 -20.31 19.16 0.91
CA GLY A 142 -19.82 20.20 1.81
C GLY A 142 -20.78 21.38 2.03
N GLU A 143 -21.93 21.44 1.35
CA GLU A 143 -22.89 22.56 1.45
C GLU A 143 -24.29 22.11 1.88
N THR A 144 -24.42 21.56 3.09
CA THR A 144 -25.73 21.64 3.79
C THR A 144 -25.55 21.44 5.29
N THR A 145 -25.06 22.48 5.99
CA THR A 145 -25.46 22.73 7.37
C THR A 145 -25.40 24.23 7.63
N LYS A 146 -26.50 24.90 7.42
CA LYS A 146 -26.86 26.08 8.18
C LYS A 146 -28.06 25.74 9.04
#